data_3b81cfb0173921ff5a01271f659ee577
#
_entry.id   3b81cfb0173921ff5a01271f659ee577
#
_cell.length_a   1.000
_cell.length_b   1.000
_cell.length_c   1.000
_cell.angle_alpha   90.00
_cell.angle_beta   90.00
_cell.angle_gamma   90.00
#
_symmetry.space_group_name_H-M   'P 1'
#
loop_
_entity.id
_entity.type
_entity.pdbx_description
1 polymer ?
#
loop_
_entity_poly.entity_id
_entity_poly.type
_entity_poly.pdbx_seq_one_letter_code
_entity_poly.pdbx_strand_id
1 'polypeptide(L)'
;MITRIASHHVVDRDGSDSPATITVEAGRISDVSEGIDPKAELVDEWILPGYVDTHCHGGAGADFTDPDRKAALRAVHYHRSQGSTTLFASTVTAAIDDVVAQIGRLRQLVDRDEIAGIHLEGPFLAESRKGAHAVELLCDPDPVSVGRLIEAGGSALKMVTIAPERAHGLEAVTTFTTAGVHAAIGHTECDNTTASAAVDAGADVITHLFNAMPSIHHRKPGPVPPMLTDSRVVCELICDGVHLAPDVIRMAMSSAGPKRIALVTDAMSATGQPDGDYILGSLPVKVVDGRARLLAADGSLGAIAGSTLTMGRAVEFVTSVVGIPLGQVAVMAATTPAKLHGLNEVGVIEEGHWADLCLTDAKGHLVRVIHRGEAV
;
A
#
# COMPACT_ATOMS: atom_id res chain seq x y z
N MET A 1 -7.84 0.09 -27.57
CA MET A 1 -8.47 1.15 -26.75
C MET A 1 -9.94 0.78 -26.57
N ILE A 2 -10.37 0.65 -25.31
CA ILE A 2 -11.78 0.36 -24.97
C ILE A 2 -12.52 1.68 -25.06
N THR A 3 -13.65 1.68 -25.76
CA THR A 3 -14.48 2.88 -25.89
C THR A 3 -15.75 2.82 -25.04
N ARG A 4 -16.31 1.61 -24.86
CA ARG A 4 -17.43 1.34 -23.96
C ARG A 4 -17.36 -0.09 -23.43
N ILE A 5 -17.53 -0.23 -22.12
CA ILE A 5 -17.61 -1.52 -21.44
C ILE A 5 -18.81 -1.49 -20.47
N ALA A 6 -19.53 -2.58 -20.37
CA ALA A 6 -20.69 -2.71 -19.50
C ALA A 6 -20.62 -4.00 -18.69
N SER A 7 -21.13 -3.97 -17.47
CA SER A 7 -21.32 -5.15 -16.63
C SER A 7 -22.59 -5.02 -15.79
N HIS A 8 -23.14 -6.16 -15.40
CA HIS A 8 -24.21 -6.21 -14.40
C HIS A 8 -23.72 -5.83 -12.99
N HIS A 9 -22.40 -5.78 -12.78
CA HIS A 9 -21.73 -5.55 -11.50
C HIS A 9 -20.61 -4.51 -11.64
N VAL A 10 -20.95 -3.22 -11.68
CA VAL A 10 -20.00 -2.10 -11.62
C VAL A 10 -20.01 -1.54 -10.20
N VAL A 11 -18.86 -1.53 -9.54
CA VAL A 11 -18.75 -1.12 -8.12
C VAL A 11 -18.56 0.39 -8.02
N ASP A 12 -19.40 1.03 -7.23
CA ASP A 12 -19.36 2.46 -6.94
C ASP A 12 -18.35 2.79 -5.78
N ARG A 13 -18.20 4.10 -5.49
CA ARG A 13 -17.33 4.60 -4.41
C ARG A 13 -17.69 4.13 -3.00
N ASP A 14 -18.91 3.70 -2.78
CA ASP A 14 -19.40 3.22 -1.47
C ASP A 14 -19.35 1.69 -1.35
N GLY A 15 -18.94 1.00 -2.42
CA GLY A 15 -18.85 -0.45 -2.48
C GLY A 15 -20.19 -1.14 -2.82
N SER A 16 -21.17 -0.39 -3.32
CA SER A 16 -22.39 -0.97 -3.90
C SER A 16 -22.14 -1.31 -5.37
N ASP A 17 -22.80 -2.34 -5.89
CA ASP A 17 -22.71 -2.69 -7.30
C ASP A 17 -24.08 -2.58 -7.98
N SER A 18 -24.05 -2.21 -9.25
CA SER A 18 -25.22 -2.13 -10.09
C SER A 18 -24.87 -2.30 -11.57
N PRO A 19 -25.86 -2.67 -12.42
CA PRO A 19 -25.63 -2.67 -13.85
C PRO A 19 -25.32 -1.27 -14.37
N ALA A 20 -24.18 -1.11 -15.04
CA ALA A 20 -23.78 0.16 -15.63
C ALA A 20 -22.94 -0.03 -16.90
N THR A 21 -22.90 1.05 -17.70
CA THR A 21 -22.04 1.20 -18.88
C THR A 21 -21.03 2.31 -18.64
N ILE A 22 -19.74 2.02 -18.83
CA ILE A 22 -18.64 2.96 -18.71
C ILE A 22 -18.19 3.35 -20.11
N THR A 23 -18.24 4.64 -20.45
CA THR A 23 -17.70 5.19 -21.69
C THR A 23 -16.32 5.78 -21.43
N VAL A 24 -15.34 5.46 -22.31
CA VAL A 24 -13.95 5.87 -22.17
C VAL A 24 -13.53 6.69 -23.40
N GLU A 25 -12.98 7.87 -23.16
CA GLU A 25 -12.42 8.76 -24.17
C GLU A 25 -11.04 9.25 -23.70
N ALA A 26 -10.04 9.15 -24.58
CA ALA A 26 -8.67 9.56 -24.31
C ALA A 26 -8.10 9.01 -22.97
N GLY A 27 -8.46 7.76 -22.62
CA GLY A 27 -8.00 7.11 -21.39
C GLY A 27 -8.75 7.50 -20.13
N ARG A 28 -9.74 8.40 -20.22
CA ARG A 28 -10.58 8.83 -19.09
C ARG A 28 -12.01 8.33 -19.23
N ILE A 29 -12.66 8.16 -18.11
CA ILE A 29 -14.09 7.90 -18.03
C ILE A 29 -14.82 9.19 -18.42
N SER A 30 -15.52 9.17 -19.54
CA SER A 30 -16.30 10.33 -20.03
C SER A 30 -17.77 10.25 -19.61
N ASP A 31 -18.27 9.06 -19.27
CA ASP A 31 -19.62 8.85 -18.77
C ASP A 31 -19.73 7.52 -18.02
N VAL A 32 -20.59 7.47 -17.01
CA VAL A 32 -21.04 6.25 -16.33
C VAL A 32 -22.55 6.28 -16.28
N SER A 33 -23.18 5.55 -17.18
CA SER A 33 -24.65 5.49 -17.30
C SER A 33 -25.22 4.22 -16.69
N GLU A 34 -26.36 4.34 -16.03
CA GLU A 34 -27.11 3.21 -15.49
C GLU A 34 -27.57 2.25 -16.60
N GLY A 35 -27.47 0.95 -16.32
CA GLY A 35 -27.89 -0.11 -17.22
C GLY A 35 -26.86 -0.48 -18.28
N ILE A 36 -27.28 -1.40 -19.16
CA ILE A 36 -26.42 -2.01 -20.18
C ILE A 36 -26.71 -1.39 -21.55
N ASP A 37 -25.77 -0.64 -22.12
CA ASP A 37 -25.83 -0.21 -23.51
C ASP A 37 -25.57 -1.43 -24.42
N PRO A 38 -26.52 -1.81 -25.34
CA PRO A 38 -26.31 -2.93 -26.24
C PRO A 38 -25.13 -2.76 -27.23
N LYS A 39 -24.59 -1.56 -27.34
CA LYS A 39 -23.39 -1.26 -28.16
C LYS A 39 -22.09 -1.34 -27.40
N ALA A 40 -22.10 -1.53 -26.07
CA ALA A 40 -20.91 -1.70 -25.25
C ALA A 40 -20.38 -3.14 -25.33
N GLU A 41 -19.11 -3.32 -25.01
CA GLU A 41 -18.54 -4.63 -24.70
C GLU A 41 -19.19 -5.09 -23.37
N LEU A 42 -20.12 -6.02 -23.44
CA LEU A 42 -20.71 -6.63 -22.24
C LEU A 42 -19.77 -7.70 -21.70
N VAL A 43 -19.43 -7.59 -20.43
CA VAL A 43 -18.60 -8.58 -19.69
C VAL A 43 -19.40 -9.20 -18.55
N ASP A 44 -19.08 -10.45 -18.22
CA ASP A 44 -19.72 -11.17 -17.11
C ASP A 44 -19.03 -10.88 -15.77
N GLU A 45 -17.84 -10.27 -15.81
CA GLU A 45 -17.01 -9.95 -14.66
C GLU A 45 -17.58 -8.74 -13.89
N TRP A 46 -17.23 -8.67 -12.62
CA TRP A 46 -17.33 -7.46 -11.81
C TRP A 46 -16.33 -6.43 -12.29
N ILE A 47 -16.73 -5.19 -12.43
CA ILE A 47 -15.85 -4.07 -12.75
C ILE A 47 -15.59 -3.28 -11.47
N LEU A 48 -14.36 -3.30 -11.01
CA LEU A 48 -13.85 -2.58 -9.84
C LEU A 48 -12.97 -1.42 -10.31
N PRO A 49 -12.81 -0.33 -9.53
CA PRO A 49 -11.75 0.64 -9.79
C PRO A 49 -10.38 -0.03 -9.70
N GLY A 50 -9.42 0.45 -10.48
CA GLY A 50 -8.03 0.02 -10.40
C GLY A 50 -7.47 0.21 -9.00
N TYR A 51 -6.70 -0.77 -8.51
CA TYR A 51 -6.21 -0.77 -7.14
C TYR A 51 -5.11 0.26 -6.94
N VAL A 52 -5.03 0.78 -5.72
CA VAL A 52 -4.07 1.79 -5.26
C VAL A 52 -3.22 1.16 -4.14
N ASP A 53 -1.97 0.85 -4.44
CA ASP A 53 -1.03 0.24 -3.51
C ASP A 53 -0.04 1.28 -3.00
N THR A 54 -0.19 1.67 -1.74
CA THR A 54 0.58 2.75 -1.12
C THR A 54 1.82 2.28 -0.36
N HIS A 55 2.06 0.94 -0.32
CA HIS A 55 3.19 0.35 0.37
C HIS A 55 3.73 -0.85 -0.42
N CYS A 56 4.77 -0.61 -1.23
CA CYS A 56 5.39 -1.61 -2.08
C CYS A 56 6.87 -1.30 -2.29
N HIS A 57 7.76 -2.26 -2.02
CA HIS A 57 9.23 -2.12 -2.14
C HIS A 57 9.77 -2.56 -3.48
N GLY A 58 9.03 -3.40 -4.22
CA GLY A 58 9.49 -3.89 -5.50
C GLY A 58 8.68 -5.09 -6.01
N GLY A 59 9.19 -5.71 -7.08
CA GLY A 59 8.59 -6.89 -7.73
C GLY A 59 9.33 -7.26 -9.00
N ALA A 60 9.02 -8.41 -9.58
CA ALA A 60 9.60 -8.90 -10.83
C ALA A 60 11.15 -8.90 -10.83
N GLY A 61 11.75 -9.24 -9.70
CA GLY A 61 13.21 -9.28 -9.52
C GLY A 61 13.87 -7.91 -9.38
N ALA A 62 13.09 -6.85 -9.07
CA ALA A 62 13.57 -5.48 -8.96
C ALA A 62 13.12 -4.82 -7.65
N ASP A 63 13.98 -3.98 -7.08
CA ASP A 63 13.70 -3.14 -5.93
C ASP A 63 13.56 -1.68 -6.39
N PHE A 64 12.64 -0.91 -5.78
CA PHE A 64 12.48 0.51 -6.15
C PHE A 64 13.69 1.37 -5.77
N THR A 65 14.50 0.92 -4.82
CA THR A 65 15.74 1.62 -4.45
C THR A 65 16.92 1.32 -5.39
N ASP A 66 16.77 0.38 -6.33
CA ASP A 66 17.77 0.07 -7.36
C ASP A 66 18.09 1.35 -8.18
N PRO A 67 19.37 1.64 -8.44
CA PRO A 67 19.75 2.77 -9.26
C PRO A 67 19.32 2.64 -10.73
N ASP A 68 19.05 1.44 -11.23
CA ASP A 68 18.55 1.22 -12.59
C ASP A 68 17.05 1.51 -12.70
N ARG A 69 16.71 2.66 -13.30
CA ARG A 69 15.32 3.02 -13.59
C ARG A 69 14.54 1.90 -14.31
N LYS A 70 15.19 1.13 -15.19
CA LYS A 70 14.51 0.05 -15.90
C LYS A 70 14.09 -1.07 -14.96
N ALA A 71 14.86 -1.32 -13.88
CA ALA A 71 14.49 -2.25 -12.84
C ALA A 71 13.21 -1.78 -12.14
N ALA A 72 13.18 -0.53 -11.67
CA ALA A 72 11.97 0.03 -11.05
C ALA A 72 10.74 -0.04 -11.97
N LEU A 73 10.87 0.27 -13.25
CA LEU A 73 9.78 0.17 -14.22
C LEU A 73 9.29 -1.28 -14.43
N ARG A 74 10.17 -2.29 -14.36
CA ARG A 74 9.72 -3.70 -14.39
C ARG A 74 8.80 -4.02 -13.21
N ALA A 75 9.15 -3.56 -12.01
CA ALA A 75 8.30 -3.74 -10.83
C ALA A 75 6.95 -3.03 -11.00
N VAL A 76 6.94 -1.76 -11.46
CA VAL A 76 5.71 -1.00 -11.74
C VAL A 76 4.82 -1.74 -12.74
N HIS A 77 5.36 -2.16 -13.88
CA HIS A 77 4.58 -2.85 -14.92
C HIS A 77 4.04 -4.19 -14.41
N TYR A 78 4.84 -4.92 -13.63
CA TYR A 78 4.37 -6.17 -13.04
C TYR A 78 3.19 -5.93 -12.09
N HIS A 79 3.32 -5.03 -11.12
CA HIS A 79 2.23 -4.73 -10.19
C HIS A 79 0.99 -4.18 -10.91
N ARG A 80 1.18 -3.35 -11.95
CA ARG A 80 0.09 -2.87 -12.79
C ARG A 80 -0.66 -4.03 -13.45
N SER A 81 0.03 -5.02 -13.99
CA SER A 81 -0.61 -6.21 -14.57
C SER A 81 -1.33 -7.08 -13.53
N GLN A 82 -1.05 -6.88 -12.25
CA GLN A 82 -1.66 -7.55 -11.11
C GLN A 82 -2.72 -6.71 -10.40
N GLY A 83 -3.18 -5.62 -11.04
CA GLY A 83 -4.27 -4.77 -10.59
C GLY A 83 -3.88 -3.47 -9.90
N SER A 84 -2.63 -3.30 -9.46
CA SER A 84 -2.14 -2.03 -8.88
C SER A 84 -1.92 -1.00 -9.99
N THR A 85 -3.00 -0.38 -10.48
CA THR A 85 -2.90 0.66 -11.53
C THR A 85 -2.23 1.93 -11.03
N THR A 86 -2.33 2.18 -9.72
CA THR A 86 -1.67 3.27 -9.00
C THR A 86 -0.79 2.71 -7.90
N LEU A 87 0.46 3.18 -7.80
CA LEU A 87 1.48 2.59 -6.95
C LEU A 87 2.36 3.66 -6.31
N PHE A 88 2.70 3.49 -5.03
CA PHE A 88 3.80 4.20 -4.38
C PHE A 88 5.05 3.32 -4.36
N ALA A 89 6.21 3.95 -4.51
CA ALA A 89 7.48 3.28 -4.28
C ALA A 89 7.90 3.47 -2.83
N SER A 90 8.05 2.37 -2.10
CA SER A 90 8.55 2.37 -0.73
C SER A 90 10.06 2.18 -0.69
N THR A 91 10.76 3.00 0.12
CA THR A 91 12.15 2.75 0.47
C THR A 91 12.25 1.84 1.68
N VAL A 92 13.41 1.24 1.90
CA VAL A 92 13.76 0.52 3.13
C VAL A 92 14.79 1.36 3.88
N THR A 93 14.91 1.17 5.20
CA THR A 93 15.92 1.83 6.03
C THR A 93 17.31 1.83 5.38
N ALA A 94 17.88 3.03 5.24
CA ALA A 94 19.23 3.29 4.75
C ALA A 94 19.81 4.52 5.48
N ALA A 95 21.09 4.82 5.28
CA ALA A 95 21.65 6.07 5.76
C ALA A 95 20.94 7.28 5.16
N ILE A 96 20.80 8.38 5.91
CA ILE A 96 20.03 9.57 5.44
C ILE A 96 20.51 10.07 4.07
N ASP A 97 21.80 10.07 3.80
CA ASP A 97 22.35 10.50 2.50
C ASP A 97 21.90 9.57 1.37
N ASP A 98 21.83 8.27 1.61
CA ASP A 98 21.36 7.28 0.65
C ASP A 98 19.86 7.41 0.42
N VAL A 99 19.05 7.64 1.49
CA VAL A 99 17.60 7.88 1.37
C VAL A 99 17.34 9.14 0.54
N VAL A 100 18.07 10.24 0.77
CA VAL A 100 17.98 11.46 -0.05
C VAL A 100 18.29 11.17 -1.51
N ALA A 101 19.33 10.37 -1.78
CA ALA A 101 19.68 9.97 -3.16
C ALA A 101 18.59 9.06 -3.79
N GLN A 102 18.02 8.13 -3.03
CA GLN A 102 16.89 7.28 -3.46
C GLN A 102 15.66 8.12 -3.81
N ILE A 103 15.27 9.05 -2.94
CA ILE A 103 14.17 10.00 -3.19
C ILE A 103 14.40 10.75 -4.50
N GLY A 104 15.61 11.26 -4.74
CA GLY A 104 15.95 11.98 -5.96
C GLY A 104 15.75 11.15 -7.24
N ARG A 105 16.00 9.83 -7.18
CA ARG A 105 15.73 8.91 -8.30
C ARG A 105 14.23 8.62 -8.45
N LEU A 106 13.53 8.34 -7.35
CA LEU A 106 12.10 8.03 -7.34
C LEU A 106 11.24 9.21 -7.79
N ARG A 107 11.63 10.45 -7.46
CA ARG A 107 10.96 11.66 -7.97
C ARG A 107 10.88 11.69 -9.49
N GLN A 108 11.91 11.21 -10.18
CA GLN A 108 11.88 11.15 -11.64
C GLN A 108 10.80 10.19 -12.18
N LEU A 109 10.40 9.17 -11.40
CA LEU A 109 9.28 8.31 -11.75
C LEU A 109 7.94 9.00 -11.46
N VAL A 110 7.85 9.76 -10.37
CA VAL A 110 6.66 10.58 -10.05
C VAL A 110 6.47 11.67 -11.12
N ASP A 111 7.53 12.41 -11.48
CA ASP A 111 7.49 13.47 -12.48
C ASP A 111 7.08 12.95 -13.88
N ARG A 112 7.21 11.65 -14.12
CA ARG A 112 6.82 10.98 -15.37
C ARG A 112 5.49 10.23 -15.26
N ASP A 113 4.82 10.35 -14.11
CA ASP A 113 3.53 9.70 -13.85
C ASP A 113 3.59 8.15 -13.94
N GLU A 114 4.77 7.57 -13.64
CA GLU A 114 4.99 6.13 -13.57
C GLU A 114 4.56 5.56 -12.21
N ILE A 115 4.77 6.33 -11.13
CA ILE A 115 4.31 6.08 -9.77
C ILE A 115 3.62 7.33 -9.21
N ALA A 116 2.72 7.15 -8.26
CA ALA A 116 1.91 8.25 -7.70
C ALA A 116 2.56 8.94 -6.50
N GLY A 117 3.58 8.34 -5.88
CA GLY A 117 4.24 8.90 -4.73
C GLY A 117 5.37 8.04 -4.19
N ILE A 118 6.03 8.56 -3.14
CA ILE A 118 7.11 7.92 -2.42
C ILE A 118 6.67 7.71 -0.97
N HIS A 119 6.89 6.50 -0.47
CA HIS A 119 6.76 6.15 0.94
C HIS A 119 8.14 5.85 1.52
N LEU A 120 8.48 6.44 2.65
CA LEU A 120 9.70 6.13 3.39
C LEU A 120 9.37 5.16 4.53
N GLU A 121 9.84 3.93 4.46
CA GLU A 121 9.78 3.01 5.58
C GLU A 121 11.09 3.05 6.37
N GLY A 122 11.08 3.84 7.43
CA GLY A 122 12.27 4.19 8.20
C GLY A 122 13.08 5.36 7.60
N PRO A 123 14.26 5.66 8.17
CA PRO A 123 15.01 4.89 9.20
C PRO A 123 14.58 5.17 10.66
N PHE A 124 13.53 5.87 10.91
CA PHE A 124 13.08 6.35 12.24
C PHE A 124 12.26 5.30 12.99
N LEU A 125 12.73 4.04 13.03
CA LEU A 125 12.02 2.87 13.54
C LEU A 125 12.61 2.41 14.88
N ALA A 126 11.81 1.71 15.70
CA ALA A 126 12.25 1.13 16.95
C ALA A 126 13.15 -0.10 16.70
N GLU A 127 14.32 -0.15 17.36
CA GLU A 127 15.25 -1.27 17.22
C GLU A 127 14.65 -2.63 17.62
N SER A 128 13.82 -2.64 18.68
CA SER A 128 13.13 -3.84 19.15
C SER A 128 12.07 -4.35 18.17
N ARG A 129 11.63 -3.50 17.22
CA ARG A 129 10.60 -3.79 16.21
C ARG A 129 11.12 -3.62 14.79
N LYS A 130 12.42 -3.74 14.61
CA LYS A 130 13.11 -3.53 13.32
C LYS A 130 12.59 -4.40 12.18
N GLY A 131 11.97 -5.57 12.44
CA GLY A 131 11.56 -6.48 11.38
C GLY A 131 12.72 -6.82 10.43
N ALA A 132 12.55 -6.51 9.16
CA ALA A 132 13.54 -6.70 8.09
C ALA A 132 14.38 -5.44 7.79
N HIS A 133 14.61 -4.58 8.79
CA HIS A 133 15.49 -3.40 8.65
C HIS A 133 16.85 -3.63 9.31
N ALA A 134 17.91 -3.07 8.72
CA ALA A 134 19.26 -3.11 9.25
C ALA A 134 19.36 -2.21 10.49
N VAL A 135 19.61 -2.81 11.67
CA VAL A 135 19.56 -2.10 12.96
C VAL A 135 20.60 -0.98 13.06
N GLU A 136 21.76 -1.17 12.45
CA GLU A 136 22.84 -0.22 12.41
C GLU A 136 22.57 1.04 11.60
N LEU A 137 21.50 1.04 10.80
CA LEU A 137 21.07 2.17 10.00
C LEU A 137 19.84 2.90 10.59
N LEU A 138 19.27 2.37 11.68
CA LEU A 138 18.19 3.03 12.40
C LEU A 138 18.72 4.26 13.14
N CYS A 139 17.98 5.35 13.08
CA CYS A 139 18.34 6.59 13.77
C CYS A 139 17.13 7.32 14.34
N ASP A 140 17.37 8.28 15.21
CA ASP A 140 16.33 9.18 15.70
C ASP A 140 15.98 10.22 14.62
N PRO A 141 14.70 10.65 14.54
CA PRO A 141 14.26 11.66 13.58
C PRO A 141 14.67 13.07 14.03
N ASP A 142 15.97 13.37 14.00
CA ASP A 142 16.44 14.71 14.32
C ASP A 142 15.94 15.75 13.31
N PRO A 143 15.72 17.00 13.72
CA PRO A 143 15.12 18.03 12.86
C PRO A 143 15.87 18.31 11.56
N VAL A 144 17.20 18.12 11.52
CA VAL A 144 18.01 18.33 10.31
C VAL A 144 17.74 17.20 9.31
N SER A 145 17.79 15.95 9.75
CA SER A 145 17.48 14.78 8.93
C SER A 145 16.06 14.84 8.38
N VAL A 146 15.07 15.15 9.23
CA VAL A 146 13.67 15.32 8.80
C VAL A 146 13.53 16.41 7.73
N GLY A 147 14.13 17.58 7.96
CA GLY A 147 14.11 18.68 6.98
C GLY A 147 14.70 18.31 5.63
N ARG A 148 15.82 17.58 5.63
CA ARG A 148 16.50 17.10 4.40
C ARG A 148 15.62 16.14 3.59
N LEU A 149 14.92 15.21 4.26
CA LEU A 149 14.02 14.25 3.60
C LEU A 149 12.82 14.96 2.98
N ILE A 150 12.21 15.92 3.70
CA ILE A 150 11.10 16.74 3.20
C ILE A 150 11.54 17.56 1.98
N GLU A 151 12.69 18.24 2.05
CA GLU A 151 13.25 19.04 0.95
C GLU A 151 13.53 18.16 -0.27
N ALA A 152 14.17 17.00 -0.10
CA ALA A 152 14.47 16.09 -1.18
C ALA A 152 13.20 15.55 -1.85
N GLY A 153 12.18 15.21 -1.05
CA GLY A 153 10.94 14.62 -1.54
C GLY A 153 9.99 15.64 -2.20
N GLY A 154 9.89 16.84 -1.64
CA GLY A 154 8.91 17.82 -2.07
C GLY A 154 7.51 17.22 -2.14
N SER A 155 6.75 17.52 -3.18
CA SER A 155 5.38 17.01 -3.38
C SER A 155 5.31 15.51 -3.71
N ALA A 156 6.43 14.88 -4.08
CA ALA A 156 6.50 13.45 -4.39
C ALA A 156 6.54 12.58 -3.13
N LEU A 157 7.04 13.10 -1.99
CA LEU A 157 7.02 12.39 -0.72
C LEU A 157 5.60 12.44 -0.15
N LYS A 158 4.96 11.27 -0.03
CA LYS A 158 3.56 11.15 0.38
C LYS A 158 3.40 10.61 1.79
N MET A 159 4.28 9.72 2.21
CA MET A 159 4.14 9.03 3.48
C MET A 159 5.50 8.70 4.10
N VAL A 160 5.58 8.68 5.42
CA VAL A 160 6.72 8.19 6.19
C VAL A 160 6.23 7.27 7.31
N THR A 161 6.82 6.09 7.44
CA THR A 161 6.63 5.21 8.59
C THR A 161 7.65 5.56 9.67
N ILE A 162 7.15 5.80 10.89
CA ILE A 162 7.93 6.29 12.02
C ILE A 162 7.47 5.64 13.33
N ALA A 163 8.42 5.37 14.24
CA ALA A 163 8.16 4.98 15.63
C ALA A 163 8.10 6.25 16.51
N PRO A 164 6.92 6.64 16.99
CA PRO A 164 6.72 7.94 17.67
C PRO A 164 7.39 8.02 19.04
N GLU A 165 7.79 6.90 19.64
CA GLU A 165 8.51 6.83 20.92
C GLU A 165 10.00 7.15 20.80
N ARG A 166 10.56 7.23 19.59
CA ARG A 166 11.95 7.65 19.41
C ARG A 166 12.17 9.10 19.83
N ALA A 167 13.42 9.45 20.18
CA ALA A 167 13.77 10.84 20.49
C ALA A 167 13.35 11.75 19.33
N HIS A 168 12.62 12.83 19.61
CA HIS A 168 11.99 13.74 18.63
C HIS A 168 10.86 13.12 17.76
N GLY A 169 10.38 11.90 18.08
CA GLY A 169 9.39 11.20 17.24
C GLY A 169 8.10 11.98 17.04
N LEU A 170 7.47 12.50 18.11
CA LEU A 170 6.25 13.29 18.02
C LEU A 170 6.47 14.64 17.30
N GLU A 171 7.63 15.28 17.50
CA GLU A 171 8.00 16.51 16.78
C GLU A 171 8.14 16.24 15.28
N ALA A 172 8.76 15.10 14.92
CA ALA A 172 8.90 14.68 13.53
C ALA A 172 7.54 14.39 12.88
N VAL A 173 6.61 13.71 13.60
CA VAL A 173 5.23 13.52 13.13
C VAL A 173 4.61 14.87 12.76
N THR A 174 4.66 15.85 13.67
CA THR A 174 4.13 17.21 13.41
C THR A 174 4.82 17.88 12.22
N THR A 175 6.14 17.71 12.09
CA THR A 175 6.91 18.35 11.01
C THR A 175 6.55 17.76 9.64
N PHE A 176 6.48 16.43 9.53
CA PHE A 176 6.07 15.75 8.28
C PHE A 176 4.64 16.11 7.89
N THR A 177 3.70 16.07 8.84
CA THR A 177 2.29 16.35 8.54
C THR A 177 2.05 17.81 8.19
N THR A 178 2.77 18.76 8.80
CA THR A 178 2.75 20.18 8.42
C THR A 178 3.30 20.38 7.00
N ALA A 179 4.23 19.56 6.56
CA ALA A 179 4.75 19.56 5.19
C ALA A 179 3.84 18.84 4.17
N GLY A 180 2.69 18.30 4.61
CA GLY A 180 1.75 17.59 3.75
C GLY A 180 2.15 16.13 3.49
N VAL A 181 3.01 15.55 4.33
CA VAL A 181 3.43 14.14 4.28
C VAL A 181 2.66 13.38 5.35
N HIS A 182 1.96 12.30 5.00
CA HIS A 182 1.28 11.44 5.96
C HIS A 182 2.29 10.76 6.89
N ALA A 183 2.03 10.82 8.20
CA ALA A 183 2.83 10.12 9.19
C ALA A 183 2.13 8.80 9.57
N ALA A 184 2.76 7.69 9.18
CA ALA A 184 2.30 6.34 9.47
C ALA A 184 3.05 5.79 10.69
N ILE A 185 2.32 5.36 11.69
CA ILE A 185 2.91 4.75 12.89
C ILE A 185 3.17 3.28 12.60
N GLY A 186 4.43 2.88 12.68
CA GLY A 186 4.83 1.49 12.42
C GLY A 186 6.21 1.18 12.94
N HIS A 187 6.58 -0.12 12.97
CA HIS A 187 7.85 -0.59 13.53
C HIS A 187 8.13 0.03 14.89
N THR A 188 7.16 -0.04 15.78
CA THR A 188 7.09 0.73 17.02
C THR A 188 6.92 -0.18 18.24
N GLU A 189 7.50 0.20 19.37
CA GLU A 189 7.25 -0.38 20.69
C GLU A 189 6.35 0.52 21.55
N CYS A 190 5.74 1.56 20.95
CA CYS A 190 4.98 2.56 21.70
C CYS A 190 3.77 1.94 22.43
N ASP A 191 3.42 2.55 23.54
CA ASP A 191 2.18 2.25 24.25
C ASP A 191 0.97 2.98 23.63
N ASN A 192 -0.21 2.71 24.17
CA ASN A 192 -1.45 3.34 23.72
C ASN A 192 -1.48 4.84 23.94
N THR A 193 -0.79 5.36 24.95
CA THR A 193 -0.74 6.81 25.24
C THR A 193 0.09 7.55 24.19
N THR A 194 1.27 6.99 23.87
CA THR A 194 2.15 7.53 22.84
C THR A 194 1.51 7.43 21.45
N ALA A 195 0.82 6.32 21.15
CA ALA A 195 0.08 6.17 19.90
C ALA A 195 -1.01 7.24 19.75
N SER A 196 -1.81 7.49 20.81
CA SER A 196 -2.83 8.55 20.79
C SER A 196 -2.20 9.94 20.65
N ALA A 197 -1.08 10.21 21.33
CA ALA A 197 -0.35 11.47 21.20
C ALA A 197 0.19 11.67 19.76
N ALA A 198 0.60 10.60 19.08
CA ALA A 198 1.02 10.68 17.68
C ALA A 198 -0.15 11.04 16.74
N VAL A 199 -1.36 10.50 16.97
CA VAL A 199 -2.56 10.90 16.22
C VAL A 199 -2.91 12.36 16.50
N ASP A 200 -2.80 12.83 17.75
CA ASP A 200 -3.01 14.24 18.10
C ASP A 200 -1.94 15.18 17.51
N ALA A 201 -0.73 14.66 17.25
CA ALA A 201 0.34 15.35 16.53
C ALA A 201 0.16 15.34 14.99
N GLY A 202 -0.85 14.62 14.48
CA GLY A 202 -1.22 14.58 13.06
C GLY A 202 -1.01 13.25 12.36
N ALA A 203 -0.53 12.19 13.03
CA ALA A 203 -0.44 10.86 12.42
C ALA A 203 -1.84 10.36 12.06
N ASP A 204 -1.98 9.84 10.85
CA ASP A 204 -3.27 9.44 10.28
C ASP A 204 -3.24 8.06 9.60
N VAL A 205 -2.12 7.35 9.70
CA VAL A 205 -1.94 5.98 9.19
C VAL A 205 -1.32 5.10 10.27
N ILE A 206 -1.68 3.81 10.30
CA ILE A 206 -0.89 2.78 10.95
C ILE A 206 -0.39 1.79 9.90
N THR A 207 0.94 1.67 9.80
CA THR A 207 1.63 0.85 8.83
C THR A 207 1.40 -0.64 9.14
N HIS A 208 1.03 -1.43 8.13
CA HIS A 208 0.83 -2.89 8.20
C HIS A 208 0.39 -3.38 9.58
N LEU A 209 -0.77 -2.87 10.02
CA LEU A 209 -1.36 -3.08 11.35
C LEU A 209 -1.13 -4.50 11.89
N PHE A 210 -0.75 -4.64 13.14
CA PHE A 210 -0.33 -5.84 13.90
C PHE A 210 1.11 -6.30 13.66
N ASN A 211 1.74 -5.95 12.54
CA ASN A 211 3.10 -6.39 12.23
C ASN A 211 4.13 -5.41 12.82
N ALA A 212 5.23 -5.94 13.32
CA ALA A 212 6.33 -5.17 13.92
C ALA A 212 5.87 -4.16 15.00
N MET A 213 4.90 -4.55 15.85
CA MET A 213 4.40 -3.75 16.98
C MET A 213 3.97 -4.65 18.15
N PRO A 214 3.76 -4.11 19.37
CA PRO A 214 3.25 -4.88 20.49
C PRO A 214 1.88 -5.51 20.21
N SER A 215 1.71 -6.78 20.59
CA SER A 215 0.42 -7.46 20.53
C SER A 215 -0.58 -6.84 21.50
N ILE A 216 -1.87 -6.93 21.20
CA ILE A 216 -2.94 -6.48 22.09
C ILE A 216 -2.88 -7.26 23.41
N HIS A 217 -2.73 -6.57 24.52
CA HIS A 217 -2.85 -7.13 25.85
C HIS A 217 -3.84 -6.28 26.66
N HIS A 218 -4.78 -6.93 27.35
CA HIS A 218 -5.93 -6.30 28.01
C HIS A 218 -5.59 -5.25 29.09
N ARG A 219 -4.35 -5.18 29.58
CA ARG A 219 -3.85 -4.16 30.53
C ARG A 219 -2.72 -3.30 29.96
N LYS A 220 -2.11 -3.70 28.82
CA LYS A 220 -1.07 -2.97 28.11
C LYS A 220 -1.38 -3.09 26.61
N PRO A 221 -2.38 -2.34 26.12
CA PRO A 221 -2.96 -2.61 24.81
C PRO A 221 -2.02 -2.31 23.63
N GLY A 222 -0.95 -1.53 23.83
CA GLY A 222 -0.07 -1.07 22.76
C GLY A 222 -0.76 -0.11 21.79
N PRO A 223 -0.20 0.11 20.59
CA PRO A 223 -0.73 1.07 19.62
C PRO A 223 -2.01 0.60 18.92
N VAL A 224 -2.22 -0.72 18.79
CA VAL A 224 -3.27 -1.29 17.94
C VAL A 224 -4.68 -0.81 18.30
N PRO A 225 -5.17 -0.90 19.55
CA PRO A 225 -6.54 -0.49 19.87
C PRO A 225 -6.83 0.98 19.62
N PRO A 226 -6.03 1.97 20.08
CA PRO A 226 -6.30 3.37 19.80
C PRO A 226 -6.29 3.67 18.30
N MET A 227 -5.31 3.17 17.54
CA MET A 227 -5.21 3.42 16.11
C MET A 227 -6.38 2.77 15.34
N LEU A 228 -6.77 1.55 15.72
CA LEU A 228 -7.87 0.83 15.07
C LEU A 228 -9.24 1.48 15.32
N THR A 229 -9.42 2.16 16.45
CA THR A 229 -10.71 2.76 16.84
C THR A 229 -10.81 4.25 16.58
N ASP A 230 -9.70 4.98 16.39
CA ASP A 230 -9.73 6.40 16.09
C ASP A 230 -10.18 6.63 14.63
N SER A 231 -11.23 7.45 14.47
CA SER A 231 -11.82 7.70 13.14
C SER A 231 -10.92 8.51 12.20
N ARG A 232 -9.85 9.11 12.70
CA ARG A 232 -8.86 9.87 11.93
C ARG A 232 -7.83 8.97 11.24
N VAL A 233 -7.72 7.69 11.66
CA VAL A 233 -6.65 6.79 11.25
C VAL A 233 -7.10 5.79 10.20
N VAL A 234 -6.32 5.64 9.13
CA VAL A 234 -6.41 4.57 8.16
C VAL A 234 -5.43 3.45 8.52
N CYS A 235 -5.90 2.22 8.47
CA CYS A 235 -5.12 1.04 8.84
C CYS A 235 -4.67 0.30 7.58
N GLU A 236 -3.37 0.18 7.35
CA GLU A 236 -2.83 -0.69 6.30
C GLU A 236 -2.91 -2.16 6.73
N LEU A 237 -3.32 -3.05 5.82
CA LEU A 237 -3.36 -4.50 6.05
C LEU A 237 -2.68 -5.26 4.91
N ILE A 238 -1.74 -6.16 5.26
CA ILE A 238 -1.16 -7.15 4.35
C ILE A 238 -2.03 -8.40 4.41
N CYS A 239 -2.85 -8.61 3.40
CA CYS A 239 -3.86 -9.68 3.37
C CYS A 239 -3.42 -10.86 2.49
N ASP A 240 -2.34 -11.54 2.88
CA ASP A 240 -1.74 -12.67 2.16
C ASP A 240 -2.00 -14.04 2.82
N GLY A 241 -2.66 -14.06 3.99
CA GLY A 241 -2.88 -15.26 4.79
C GLY A 241 -1.63 -15.76 5.55
N VAL A 242 -0.53 -15.00 5.47
CA VAL A 242 0.74 -15.25 6.18
C VAL A 242 0.93 -14.24 7.31
N HIS A 243 0.80 -12.94 7.00
CA HIS A 243 0.92 -11.85 7.96
C HIS A 243 -0.26 -11.79 8.92
N LEU A 244 -1.46 -12.02 8.41
CA LEU A 244 -2.70 -11.94 9.20
C LEU A 244 -3.58 -13.17 9.00
N ALA A 245 -4.07 -13.73 10.11
CA ALA A 245 -5.11 -14.75 10.06
C ALA A 245 -6.45 -14.12 9.64
N PRO A 246 -7.35 -14.86 8.93
CA PRO A 246 -8.65 -14.36 8.50
C PRO A 246 -9.50 -13.74 9.62
N ASP A 247 -9.45 -14.30 10.85
CA ASP A 247 -10.20 -13.76 11.99
C ASP A 247 -9.69 -12.39 12.45
N VAL A 248 -8.37 -12.12 12.33
CA VAL A 248 -7.76 -10.83 12.66
C VAL A 248 -8.17 -9.77 11.63
N ILE A 249 -8.24 -10.14 10.35
CA ILE A 249 -8.73 -9.24 9.30
C ILE A 249 -10.21 -8.91 9.53
N ARG A 250 -11.06 -9.92 9.87
CA ARG A 250 -12.47 -9.69 10.23
C ARG A 250 -12.62 -8.77 11.44
N MET A 251 -11.78 -8.92 12.45
CA MET A 251 -11.78 -8.05 13.63
C MET A 251 -11.41 -6.61 13.25
N ALA A 252 -10.37 -6.41 12.47
CA ALA A 252 -9.97 -5.09 11.99
C ALA A 252 -11.10 -4.43 11.17
N MET A 253 -11.69 -5.19 10.25
CA MET A 253 -12.80 -4.73 9.42
C MET A 253 -14.03 -4.34 10.25
N SER A 254 -14.36 -5.13 11.28
CA SER A 254 -15.50 -4.84 12.17
C SER A 254 -15.27 -3.57 13.01
N SER A 255 -14.01 -3.24 13.30
CA SER A 255 -13.66 -2.06 14.12
C SER A 255 -13.51 -0.79 13.29
N ALA A 256 -12.84 -0.86 12.14
CA ALA A 256 -12.50 0.30 11.32
C ALA A 256 -13.51 0.53 10.16
N GLY A 257 -14.07 -0.55 9.62
CA GLY A 257 -14.85 -0.49 8.39
C GLY A 257 -14.02 -0.26 7.13
N PRO A 258 -14.60 -0.46 5.92
CA PRO A 258 -13.84 -0.42 4.67
C PRO A 258 -13.22 0.96 4.39
N LYS A 259 -13.85 2.05 4.86
CA LYS A 259 -13.41 3.44 4.62
C LYS A 259 -12.19 3.87 5.47
N ARG A 260 -11.71 2.97 6.36
CA ARG A 260 -10.50 3.18 7.18
C ARG A 260 -9.53 2.00 7.13
N ILE A 261 -9.67 1.13 6.14
CA ILE A 261 -8.70 0.09 5.85
C ILE A 261 -8.16 0.32 4.44
N ALA A 262 -6.85 0.31 4.29
CA ALA A 262 -6.14 0.26 3.02
C ALA A 262 -5.47 -1.11 2.88
N LEU A 263 -5.78 -1.85 1.82
CA LEU A 263 -5.01 -3.03 1.47
C LEU A 263 -3.67 -2.57 0.88
N VAL A 264 -2.59 -3.18 1.33
CA VAL A 264 -1.24 -2.94 0.81
C VAL A 264 -0.56 -4.26 0.53
N THR A 265 0.41 -4.26 -0.37
CA THR A 265 1.17 -5.47 -0.65
C THR A 265 2.34 -5.64 0.30
N ASP A 266 3.06 -4.59 0.64
CA ASP A 266 4.38 -4.68 1.26
C ASP A 266 5.28 -5.65 0.46
N ALA A 267 5.11 -5.63 -0.87
CA ALA A 267 5.76 -6.55 -1.79
C ALA A 267 7.23 -6.22 -1.96
N MET A 268 8.07 -7.25 -2.02
CA MET A 268 9.51 -7.09 -2.25
C MET A 268 9.92 -7.68 -3.62
N SER A 269 11.18 -7.55 -3.99
CA SER A 269 11.70 -7.93 -5.30
C SER A 269 11.36 -9.36 -5.74
N ALA A 270 11.12 -10.29 -4.80
CA ALA A 270 10.73 -11.67 -5.10
C ALA A 270 9.29 -11.83 -5.62
N THR A 271 8.44 -10.79 -5.50
CA THR A 271 7.06 -10.86 -5.98
C THR A 271 7.02 -11.16 -7.48
N GLY A 272 6.30 -12.22 -7.87
CA GLY A 272 6.26 -12.68 -9.25
C GLY A 272 7.49 -13.48 -9.71
N GLN A 273 8.36 -13.85 -8.78
CA GLN A 273 9.56 -14.64 -9.04
C GLN A 273 9.47 -16.01 -8.36
N PRO A 274 10.27 -17.01 -8.79
CA PRO A 274 10.36 -18.31 -8.12
C PRO A 274 10.89 -18.19 -6.68
N ASP A 275 10.68 -19.23 -5.87
CA ASP A 275 11.38 -19.40 -4.61
C ASP A 275 12.89 -19.33 -4.80
N GLY A 276 13.63 -18.74 -3.85
CA GLY A 276 15.06 -18.53 -4.01
C GLY A 276 15.64 -17.54 -3.03
N ASP A 277 16.84 -17.08 -3.34
CA ASP A 277 17.58 -16.10 -2.54
C ASP A 277 17.43 -14.71 -3.15
N TYR A 278 17.08 -13.73 -2.32
CA TYR A 278 16.82 -12.34 -2.69
C TYR A 278 17.49 -11.38 -1.69
N ILE A 279 17.30 -10.09 -1.92
CA ILE A 279 17.78 -9.04 -1.02
C ILE A 279 16.62 -8.07 -0.79
N LEU A 280 16.48 -7.58 0.45
CA LEU A 280 15.61 -6.47 0.81
C LEU A 280 16.46 -5.40 1.51
N GLY A 281 16.61 -4.24 0.89
CA GLY A 281 17.59 -3.25 1.34
C GLY A 281 19.03 -3.82 1.30
N SER A 282 19.66 -3.98 2.48
CA SER A 282 20.99 -4.61 2.62
C SER A 282 20.93 -6.05 3.14
N LEU A 283 19.72 -6.58 3.42
CA LEU A 283 19.57 -7.85 4.14
C LEU A 283 19.24 -9.01 3.20
N PRO A 284 19.91 -10.18 3.37
CA PRO A 284 19.60 -11.37 2.62
C PRO A 284 18.23 -11.95 3.03
N VAL A 285 17.46 -12.36 2.05
CA VAL A 285 16.12 -12.93 2.19
C VAL A 285 16.06 -14.26 1.46
N LYS A 286 15.43 -15.24 2.09
CA LYS A 286 15.08 -16.54 1.50
C LYS A 286 13.58 -16.61 1.30
N VAL A 287 13.16 -16.94 0.07
CA VAL A 287 11.75 -17.24 -0.22
C VAL A 287 11.58 -18.75 -0.31
N VAL A 288 10.65 -19.29 0.47
CA VAL A 288 10.25 -20.68 0.49
C VAL A 288 8.73 -20.77 0.56
N ASP A 289 8.12 -21.53 -0.33
CA ASP A 289 6.65 -21.64 -0.45
C ASP A 289 5.98 -20.25 -0.56
N GLY A 290 6.61 -19.33 -1.31
CA GLY A 290 6.14 -17.97 -1.50
C GLY A 290 6.26 -17.07 -0.27
N ARG A 291 6.96 -17.48 0.80
CA ARG A 291 7.14 -16.70 2.04
C ARG A 291 8.55 -16.15 2.13
N ALA A 292 8.68 -14.85 2.13
CA ALA A 292 9.96 -14.16 2.26
C ALA A 292 10.36 -14.03 3.74
N ARG A 293 11.55 -14.47 4.10
CA ARG A 293 12.11 -14.38 5.47
C ARG A 293 13.57 -14.02 5.43
N LEU A 294 14.01 -13.25 6.42
CA LEU A 294 15.43 -12.94 6.59
C LEU A 294 16.25 -14.23 6.69
N LEU A 295 17.37 -14.27 5.98
CA LEU A 295 18.33 -15.38 6.02
C LEU A 295 19.50 -14.98 6.92
N ALA A 296 19.65 -15.66 8.05
CA ALA A 296 20.77 -15.44 8.94
C ALA A 296 22.06 -16.09 8.40
N ALA A 297 23.22 -15.64 8.89
CA ALA A 297 24.54 -16.15 8.45
C ALA A 297 24.74 -17.65 8.71
N ASP A 298 24.02 -18.23 9.67
CA ASP A 298 24.02 -19.67 9.96
C ASP A 298 23.03 -20.46 9.10
N GLY A 299 22.33 -19.81 8.16
CA GLY A 299 21.32 -20.40 7.29
C GLY A 299 19.93 -20.52 7.91
N SER A 300 19.72 -20.09 9.16
CA SER A 300 18.41 -20.10 9.79
C SER A 300 17.49 -18.99 9.23
N LEU A 301 16.17 -19.25 9.23
CA LEU A 301 15.17 -18.29 8.77
C LEU A 301 14.69 -17.42 9.94
N GLY A 302 14.86 -16.12 9.79
CA GLY A 302 14.49 -15.09 10.74
C GLY A 302 13.05 -14.58 10.60
N ALA A 303 12.85 -13.28 10.81
CA ALA A 303 11.55 -12.59 10.65
C ALA A 303 11.05 -12.66 9.20
N ILE A 304 9.74 -12.47 9.03
CA ILE A 304 9.14 -12.21 7.70
C ILE A 304 9.74 -10.89 7.17
N ALA A 305 9.96 -10.81 5.87
CA ALA A 305 10.69 -9.73 5.20
C ALA A 305 9.92 -9.24 3.98
N GLY A 306 8.99 -8.31 4.20
CA GLY A 306 8.01 -7.92 3.19
C GLY A 306 7.14 -9.10 2.75
N SER A 307 6.53 -9.01 1.60
CA SER A 307 5.68 -10.06 1.05
C SER A 307 6.04 -10.42 -0.40
N THR A 308 5.38 -11.47 -0.91
CA THR A 308 5.29 -11.79 -2.34
C THR A 308 3.87 -11.58 -2.87
N LEU A 309 3.08 -10.77 -2.18
CA LEU A 309 1.68 -10.51 -2.46
C LEU A 309 1.53 -9.57 -3.67
N THR A 310 0.43 -9.73 -4.41
CA THR A 310 -0.08 -8.74 -5.36
C THR A 310 -1.45 -8.27 -4.91
N MET A 311 -1.86 -7.06 -5.31
CA MET A 311 -3.19 -6.53 -4.92
C MET A 311 -4.34 -7.42 -5.42
N GLY A 312 -4.23 -7.98 -6.62
CA GLY A 312 -5.22 -8.93 -7.12
C GLY A 312 -5.40 -10.14 -6.20
N ARG A 313 -4.28 -10.70 -5.69
CA ARG A 313 -4.33 -11.81 -4.70
C ARG A 313 -4.85 -11.38 -3.34
N ALA A 314 -4.54 -10.16 -2.89
CA ALA A 314 -5.09 -9.61 -1.66
C ALA A 314 -6.63 -9.51 -1.74
N VAL A 315 -7.16 -8.95 -2.83
CA VAL A 315 -8.59 -8.83 -3.08
C VAL A 315 -9.26 -10.21 -3.13
N GLU A 316 -8.69 -11.16 -3.86
CA GLU A 316 -9.19 -12.54 -3.92
C GLU A 316 -9.21 -13.19 -2.53
N PHE A 317 -8.13 -13.09 -1.75
CA PHE A 317 -8.04 -13.67 -0.42
C PHE A 317 -9.08 -13.07 0.55
N VAL A 318 -9.19 -11.74 0.57
CA VAL A 318 -10.15 -11.06 1.47
C VAL A 318 -11.60 -11.40 1.08
N THR A 319 -11.89 -11.53 -0.20
CA THR A 319 -13.24 -11.88 -0.67
C THR A 319 -13.54 -13.36 -0.44
N SER A 320 -12.68 -14.27 -0.92
CA SER A 320 -12.98 -15.69 -0.99
C SER A 320 -12.70 -16.44 0.32
N VAL A 321 -11.69 -16.04 1.11
CA VAL A 321 -11.26 -16.73 2.33
C VAL A 321 -11.72 -15.99 3.58
N VAL A 322 -11.54 -14.67 3.64
CA VAL A 322 -12.01 -13.86 4.79
C VAL A 322 -13.52 -13.69 4.75
N GLY A 323 -14.11 -13.64 3.55
CA GLY A 323 -15.57 -13.55 3.34
C GLY A 323 -16.13 -12.13 3.43
N ILE A 324 -15.31 -11.12 3.14
CA ILE A 324 -15.76 -9.72 3.03
C ILE A 324 -16.39 -9.50 1.64
N PRO A 325 -17.56 -8.86 1.54
CA PRO A 325 -18.18 -8.57 0.24
C PRO A 325 -17.25 -7.82 -0.71
N LEU A 326 -17.20 -8.26 -1.98
CA LEU A 326 -16.25 -7.75 -2.98
C LEU A 326 -16.28 -6.24 -3.14
N GLY A 327 -17.46 -5.62 -3.11
CA GLY A 327 -17.57 -4.16 -3.16
C GLY A 327 -16.90 -3.45 -1.99
N GLN A 328 -16.99 -3.99 -0.77
CA GLN A 328 -16.27 -3.44 0.38
C GLN A 328 -14.76 -3.63 0.24
N VAL A 329 -14.33 -4.75 -0.35
CA VAL A 329 -12.90 -5.01 -0.63
C VAL A 329 -12.38 -4.04 -1.68
N ALA A 330 -13.18 -3.69 -2.70
CA ALA A 330 -12.82 -2.67 -3.70
C ALA A 330 -12.61 -1.30 -3.04
N VAL A 331 -13.45 -0.92 -2.06
CA VAL A 331 -13.24 0.32 -1.28
C VAL A 331 -11.90 0.29 -0.54
N MET A 332 -11.55 -0.84 0.09
CA MET A 332 -10.28 -1.00 0.82
C MET A 332 -9.07 -1.02 -0.12
N ALA A 333 -9.21 -1.56 -1.33
CA ALA A 333 -8.12 -1.72 -2.29
C ALA A 333 -7.89 -0.47 -3.16
N ALA A 334 -8.88 0.40 -3.30
CA ALA A 334 -8.83 1.52 -4.24
C ALA A 334 -9.29 2.84 -3.63
N THR A 335 -10.55 2.94 -3.21
CA THR A 335 -11.17 4.22 -2.80
C THR A 335 -10.55 4.79 -1.52
N THR A 336 -10.34 3.96 -0.50
CA THR A 336 -9.77 4.41 0.79
C THR A 336 -8.34 4.92 0.63
N PRO A 337 -7.37 4.18 0.03
CA PRO A 337 -6.02 4.70 -0.14
C PRO A 337 -5.97 5.90 -1.09
N ALA A 338 -6.76 5.94 -2.16
CA ALA A 338 -6.82 7.10 -3.05
C ALA A 338 -7.29 8.36 -2.31
N LYS A 339 -8.35 8.25 -1.51
CA LYS A 339 -8.89 9.35 -0.70
C LYS A 339 -7.89 9.83 0.35
N LEU A 340 -7.22 8.91 1.05
CA LEU A 340 -6.20 9.24 2.05
C LEU A 340 -5.12 10.15 1.46
N HIS A 341 -4.60 9.81 0.29
CA HIS A 341 -3.49 10.53 -0.33
C HIS A 341 -3.92 11.63 -1.30
N GLY A 342 -5.21 11.99 -1.35
CA GLY A 342 -5.73 13.04 -2.22
C GLY A 342 -5.53 12.75 -3.72
N LEU A 343 -5.57 11.49 -4.12
CA LEU A 343 -5.44 11.06 -5.51
C LEU A 343 -6.80 11.20 -6.21
N ASN A 344 -7.13 12.40 -6.66
CA ASN A 344 -8.49 12.76 -7.10
C ASN A 344 -8.87 12.26 -8.51
N GLU A 345 -8.00 11.53 -9.18
CA GLU A 345 -8.24 11.05 -10.55
C GLU A 345 -8.30 9.51 -10.66
N VAL A 346 -8.17 8.80 -9.53
CA VAL A 346 -8.13 7.33 -9.45
C VAL A 346 -8.93 6.81 -8.24
N GLY A 347 -9.08 5.50 -8.11
CA GLY A 347 -9.68 4.83 -6.96
C GLY A 347 -11.20 4.79 -6.93
N VAL A 348 -11.86 5.37 -7.94
CA VAL A 348 -13.34 5.31 -8.16
C VAL A 348 -13.65 5.27 -9.64
N ILE A 349 -14.83 4.75 -9.99
CA ILE A 349 -15.36 4.71 -11.36
C ILE A 349 -16.34 5.88 -11.52
N GLU A 350 -15.82 7.04 -11.92
CA GLU A 350 -16.60 8.27 -12.07
C GLU A 350 -16.11 9.11 -13.26
N GLU A 351 -16.98 9.95 -13.78
CA GLU A 351 -16.64 10.87 -14.87
C GLU A 351 -15.46 11.74 -14.52
N GLY A 352 -14.52 11.92 -15.46
CA GLY A 352 -13.30 12.68 -15.33
C GLY A 352 -12.10 11.89 -14.78
N HIS A 353 -12.33 10.73 -14.13
CA HIS A 353 -11.25 9.88 -13.61
C HIS A 353 -10.56 9.09 -14.74
N TRP A 354 -9.33 8.63 -14.47
CA TRP A 354 -8.68 7.68 -15.37
C TRP A 354 -9.51 6.40 -15.48
N ALA A 355 -9.60 5.85 -16.67
CA ALA A 355 -10.22 4.55 -16.90
C ALA A 355 -9.27 3.43 -16.46
N ASP A 356 -9.01 3.38 -15.14
CA ASP A 356 -8.25 2.38 -14.43
C ASP A 356 -9.24 1.40 -13.81
N LEU A 357 -9.32 0.19 -14.37
CA LEU A 357 -10.35 -0.80 -14.01
C LEU A 357 -9.71 -2.18 -13.78
N CYS A 358 -10.20 -2.88 -12.77
CA CYS A 358 -9.93 -4.29 -12.52
C CYS A 358 -11.20 -5.11 -12.75
N LEU A 359 -11.14 -6.05 -13.68
CA LEU A 359 -12.22 -7.00 -13.92
C LEU A 359 -11.94 -8.27 -13.14
N THR A 360 -12.90 -8.72 -12.33
CA THR A 360 -12.76 -9.90 -11.48
C THR A 360 -13.96 -10.81 -11.59
N ASP A 361 -13.79 -12.08 -11.23
CA ASP A 361 -14.95 -12.92 -10.92
C ASP A 361 -15.59 -12.52 -9.59
N ALA A 362 -16.71 -13.13 -9.22
CA ALA A 362 -17.43 -12.86 -7.97
C ALA A 362 -16.65 -13.22 -6.70
N LYS A 363 -15.52 -13.94 -6.83
CA LYS A 363 -14.62 -14.29 -5.72
C LYS A 363 -13.43 -13.34 -5.60
N GLY A 364 -13.36 -12.34 -6.49
CA GLY A 364 -12.28 -11.36 -6.53
C GLY A 364 -11.04 -11.84 -7.29
N HIS A 365 -11.11 -12.98 -7.99
CA HIS A 365 -10.01 -13.42 -8.85
C HIS A 365 -9.86 -12.47 -10.03
N LEU A 366 -8.68 -11.90 -10.21
CA LEU A 366 -8.39 -10.90 -11.24
C LEU A 366 -8.33 -11.58 -12.62
N VAL A 367 -9.16 -11.11 -13.54
CA VAL A 367 -9.28 -11.62 -14.91
C VAL A 367 -8.61 -10.70 -15.92
N ARG A 368 -8.79 -9.38 -15.76
CA ARG A 368 -8.28 -8.37 -16.71
C ARG A 368 -8.01 -7.06 -16.00
N VAL A 369 -6.98 -6.38 -16.42
CA VAL A 369 -6.65 -5.01 -15.97
C VAL A 369 -6.74 -4.06 -17.15
N ILE A 370 -7.34 -2.93 -16.92
CA ILE A 370 -7.37 -1.78 -17.83
C ILE A 370 -6.67 -0.63 -17.11
N HIS A 371 -5.66 -0.06 -17.76
CA HIS A 371 -4.97 1.12 -17.26
C HIS A 371 -5.09 2.22 -18.29
N ARG A 372 -5.69 3.34 -17.88
CA ARG A 372 -5.96 4.50 -18.76
C ARG A 372 -6.66 4.10 -20.07
N GLY A 373 -7.67 3.23 -19.97
CA GLY A 373 -8.47 2.77 -21.09
C GLY A 373 -7.82 1.73 -21.99
N GLU A 374 -6.63 1.25 -21.68
CA GLU A 374 -5.93 0.22 -22.44
C GLU A 374 -5.76 -1.04 -21.62
N ALA A 375 -5.91 -2.22 -22.23
CA ALA A 375 -5.64 -3.49 -21.57
C ALA A 375 -4.14 -3.64 -21.29
N VAL A 376 -3.80 -4.13 -20.09
CA VAL A 376 -2.41 -4.35 -19.64
C VAL A 376 -2.03 -5.80 -19.83
#